data_36273595481e3f3744a2100a59a0ef12
#
_entry.id   36273595481e3f3744a2100a59a0ef12
#
_cell.length_a   1.000
_cell.length_b   1.000
_cell.length_c   1.000
_cell.angle_alpha   90.00
_cell.angle_beta   90.00
_cell.angle_gamma   90.00
#
_symmetry.space_group_name_H-M   'P 1'
#
loop_
_entity.id
_entity.type
_entity.pdbx_description
1 polymer ?
#
loop_
_entity_poly.entity_id
_entity_poly.type
_entity_poly.pdbx_seq_one_letter_code
_entity_poly.pdbx_strand_id
1 'polypeptide(L)'
;MKKQKVFKQVAKHLLAQDERCEIVIDKGVNGCFYRHPEAALKCAIGCLITDKFYHKDLERKDVHDTSVIEALKSSLNQPITSSDFSLLYSLQYIHDYKEEGEWEKELDKLSILYFN
;
A
#
# COMPACT_ATOMS: atom_id res chain seq x y z
N MET A 1 -13.57 7.38 -1.74
CA MET A 1 -12.93 6.43 -0.82
C MET A 1 -13.11 6.91 0.60
N LYS A 2 -13.40 6.02 1.51
CA LYS A 2 -13.50 6.35 2.94
C LYS A 2 -12.09 6.36 3.53
N LYS A 3 -11.45 7.52 3.50
CA LYS A 3 -10.03 7.70 3.83
C LYS A 3 -9.62 7.17 5.20
N GLN A 4 -10.41 7.49 6.23
CA GLN A 4 -10.05 7.06 7.60
C GLN A 4 -10.12 5.55 7.75
N LYS A 5 -11.11 4.92 7.13
CA LYS A 5 -11.25 3.45 7.17
C LYS A 5 -10.09 2.78 6.43
N VAL A 6 -9.74 3.29 5.27
CA VAL A 6 -8.62 2.79 4.48
C VAL A 6 -7.30 2.98 5.24
N PHE A 7 -7.09 4.16 5.81
CA PHE A 7 -5.90 4.42 6.63
C PHE A 7 -5.78 3.39 7.76
N LYS A 8 -6.85 3.15 8.49
CA LYS A 8 -6.83 2.20 9.62
C LYS A 8 -6.53 0.78 9.15
N GLN A 9 -7.07 0.37 8.03
CA GLN A 9 -6.83 -0.95 7.46
C GLN A 9 -5.35 -1.12 7.08
N VAL A 10 -4.78 -0.14 6.40
CA VAL A 10 -3.38 -0.17 5.97
C VAL A 10 -2.44 -0.12 7.18
N ALA A 11 -2.71 0.78 8.13
CA ALA A 11 -1.89 0.91 9.33
C ALA A 11 -1.87 -0.39 10.13
N LYS A 12 -3.03 -0.99 10.33
CA LYS A 12 -3.14 -2.28 11.03
C LYS A 12 -2.34 -3.37 10.32
N HIS A 13 -2.44 -3.42 8.99
CA HIS A 13 -1.74 -4.40 8.18
C HIS A 13 -0.22 -4.23 8.30
N LEU A 14 0.28 -3.02 8.08
CA LEU A 14 1.71 -2.76 8.10
C LEU A 14 2.33 -3.04 9.47
N LEU A 15 1.68 -2.60 10.54
CA LEU A 15 2.20 -2.79 11.89
C LEU A 15 2.14 -4.27 12.32
N ALA A 16 1.14 -5.00 11.87
CA ALA A 16 1.04 -6.43 12.15
C ALA A 16 2.10 -7.22 11.35
N GLN A 17 2.30 -6.85 10.09
CA GLN A 17 3.28 -7.51 9.22
C GLN A 17 4.71 -7.18 9.64
N ASP A 18 4.97 -5.93 9.97
CA ASP A 18 6.27 -5.41 10.46
C ASP A 18 7.45 -5.81 9.57
N GLU A 19 7.21 -5.96 8.29
CA GLU A 19 8.20 -6.38 7.31
C GLU A 19 7.82 -5.81 5.94
N ARG A 20 8.80 -5.22 5.25
CA ARG A 20 8.56 -4.66 3.92
C ARG A 20 8.35 -5.77 2.90
N CYS A 21 7.36 -5.57 2.03
CA CYS A 21 7.08 -6.48 0.93
C CYS A 21 8.04 -6.17 -0.23
N GLU A 22 9.25 -6.69 -0.14
CA GLU A 22 10.28 -6.46 -1.14
C GLU A 22 11.13 -7.69 -1.35
N ILE A 23 11.81 -7.76 -2.51
CA ILE A 23 12.85 -8.75 -2.76
C ILE A 23 14.08 -8.02 -3.28
N VAL A 24 15.25 -8.63 -3.06
CA VAL A 24 16.50 -8.15 -3.65
C VAL A 24 16.53 -8.61 -5.10
N ILE A 25 16.50 -7.66 -6.04
CA ILE A 25 16.47 -7.97 -7.46
C ILE A 25 17.89 -8.16 -8.01
N ASP A 26 18.83 -7.30 -7.61
CA ASP A 26 20.22 -7.34 -8.01
C ASP A 26 21.05 -6.54 -7.01
N LYS A 27 22.32 -6.87 -6.86
CA LYS A 27 23.38 -6.21 -6.06
C LYS A 27 22.95 -4.97 -5.26
N GLY A 28 22.04 -5.15 -4.30
CA GLY A 28 21.56 -4.06 -3.45
C GLY A 28 20.38 -3.28 -4.02
N VAL A 29 19.87 -3.64 -5.20
CA VAL A 29 18.64 -3.07 -5.75
C VAL A 29 17.46 -3.91 -5.27
N ASN A 30 16.56 -3.29 -4.53
CA ASN A 30 15.37 -3.95 -4.01
C ASN A 30 14.16 -3.54 -4.84
N GLY A 31 13.27 -4.50 -5.11
CA GLY A 31 11.98 -4.23 -5.73
C GLY A 31 10.86 -4.43 -4.73
N CYS A 32 9.96 -3.44 -4.65
CA CYS A 32 8.75 -3.56 -3.85
C CYS A 32 7.63 -4.16 -4.69
N PHE A 33 6.81 -4.98 -4.06
CA PHE A 33 5.71 -5.69 -4.70
C PHE A 33 4.40 -5.39 -4.00
N TYR A 34 3.30 -5.41 -4.73
CA TYR A 34 1.97 -5.41 -4.10
C TYR A 34 1.80 -6.69 -3.29
N ARG A 35 2.25 -7.80 -3.84
CA ARG A 35 2.30 -9.08 -3.13
C ARG A 35 3.63 -9.76 -3.42
N HIS A 36 4.27 -10.24 -2.36
CA HIS A 36 5.52 -10.99 -2.50
C HIS A 36 5.24 -12.31 -3.21
N PRO A 37 6.06 -12.69 -4.20
CA PRO A 37 5.81 -13.93 -4.96
C PRO A 37 5.95 -15.21 -4.17
N GLU A 38 6.70 -15.20 -3.06
CA GLU A 38 7.00 -16.42 -2.29
C GLU A 38 6.59 -16.34 -0.82
N ALA A 39 6.45 -15.14 -0.26
CA ALA A 39 6.10 -14.95 1.15
C ALA A 39 4.71 -14.32 1.25
N ALA A 40 4.07 -14.48 2.41
CA ALA A 40 2.74 -13.91 2.65
C ALA A 40 2.84 -12.44 3.05
N LEU A 41 3.53 -11.64 2.23
CA LEU A 41 3.75 -10.22 2.47
C LEU A 41 3.01 -9.40 1.43
N LYS A 42 2.46 -8.25 1.86
CA LYS A 42 1.78 -7.29 0.99
C LYS A 42 2.25 -5.88 1.34
N CYS A 43 2.33 -5.00 0.33
CA CYS A 43 2.61 -3.59 0.58
C CYS A 43 1.34 -2.85 1.04
N ALA A 44 1.45 -1.54 1.26
CA ALA A 44 0.33 -0.73 1.71
C ALA A 44 -0.87 -0.80 0.75
N ILE A 45 -0.63 -0.65 -0.53
CA ILE A 45 -1.68 -0.73 -1.55
C ILE A 45 -2.12 -2.18 -1.77
N GLY A 46 -1.15 -3.10 -1.78
CA GLY A 46 -1.43 -4.52 -1.99
C GLY A 46 -2.40 -5.12 -0.99
N CYS A 47 -2.34 -4.65 0.27
CA CYS A 47 -3.26 -5.14 1.30
C CYS A 47 -4.71 -4.72 1.07
N LEU A 48 -4.93 -3.69 0.25
CA LEU A 48 -6.27 -3.20 -0.09
C LEU A 48 -6.88 -3.95 -1.28
N ILE A 49 -6.06 -4.64 -2.07
CA ILE A 49 -6.52 -5.38 -3.24
C ILE A 49 -6.87 -6.81 -2.81
N THR A 50 -8.15 -7.18 -2.94
CA THR A 50 -8.59 -8.53 -2.57
C THR A 50 -8.12 -9.55 -3.60
N ASP A 51 -8.08 -10.82 -3.20
CA ASP A 51 -7.60 -11.91 -4.05
C ASP A 51 -8.36 -11.98 -5.38
N LYS A 52 -9.65 -11.70 -5.35
CA LYS A 52 -10.51 -11.72 -6.54
C LYS A 52 -10.02 -10.75 -7.63
N PHE A 53 -9.48 -9.61 -7.22
CA PHE A 53 -9.08 -8.54 -8.14
C PHE A 53 -7.59 -8.40 -8.30
N TYR A 54 -6.81 -9.17 -7.56
CA TYR A 54 -5.36 -9.17 -7.73
C TYR A 54 -4.98 -9.96 -8.98
N HIS A 55 -4.01 -9.43 -9.74
CA HIS A 55 -3.42 -10.10 -10.89
C HIS A 55 -1.93 -9.79 -10.95
N LYS A 56 -1.14 -10.75 -11.39
CA LYS A 56 0.32 -10.57 -11.52
C LYS A 56 0.70 -9.37 -12.38
N ASP A 57 -0.14 -9.05 -13.37
CA ASP A 57 0.12 -7.93 -14.27
C ASP A 57 0.03 -6.57 -13.58
N LEU A 58 -0.49 -6.51 -12.33
CA LEU A 58 -0.49 -5.29 -11.53
C LEU A 58 0.91 -4.96 -11.00
N GLU A 59 1.78 -5.95 -10.88
CA GLU A 59 3.13 -5.74 -10.39
C GLU A 59 3.90 -4.83 -11.35
N ARG A 60 4.79 -4.01 -10.80
CA ARG A 60 5.60 -3.02 -11.52
C ARG A 60 4.81 -1.85 -12.10
N LYS A 61 3.51 -1.78 -11.85
CA LYS A 61 2.69 -0.63 -12.24
C LYS A 61 2.47 0.23 -11.01
N ASP A 62 2.48 1.55 -11.19
CA ASP A 62 2.27 2.42 -10.04
C ASP A 62 0.78 2.58 -9.74
N VAL A 63 0.49 3.23 -8.62
CA VAL A 63 -0.88 3.36 -8.12
C VAL A 63 -1.78 4.20 -9.05
N HIS A 64 -1.18 4.98 -9.96
CA HIS A 64 -1.94 5.77 -10.94
C HIS A 64 -2.28 4.98 -12.21
N ASP A 65 -1.72 3.78 -12.38
CA ASP A 65 -2.05 2.96 -13.53
C ASP A 65 -3.52 2.57 -13.48
N THR A 66 -4.19 2.64 -14.61
CA THR A 66 -5.62 2.34 -14.72
C THR A 66 -5.98 0.98 -14.15
N SER A 67 -5.15 -0.04 -14.41
CA SER A 67 -5.42 -1.39 -13.92
C SER A 67 -5.34 -1.50 -12.41
N VAL A 68 -4.41 -0.79 -11.78
CA VAL A 68 -4.27 -0.75 -10.32
C VAL A 68 -5.47 -0.01 -9.71
N ILE A 69 -5.83 1.13 -10.29
CA ILE A 69 -7.01 1.91 -9.85
C ILE A 69 -8.28 1.07 -9.92
N GLU A 70 -8.49 0.34 -11.01
CA GLU A 70 -9.67 -0.50 -11.17
C GLU A 70 -9.68 -1.64 -10.14
N ALA A 71 -8.54 -2.25 -9.87
CA ALA A 71 -8.43 -3.28 -8.84
C ALA A 71 -8.77 -2.72 -7.45
N LEU A 72 -8.31 -1.51 -7.14
CA LEU A 72 -8.61 -0.84 -5.88
C LEU A 72 -10.10 -0.50 -5.76
N LYS A 73 -10.66 0.11 -6.79
CA LYS A 73 -12.10 0.45 -6.81
C LYS A 73 -12.96 -0.78 -6.58
N SER A 74 -12.65 -1.86 -7.28
CA SER A 74 -13.40 -3.10 -7.17
C SER A 74 -13.24 -3.74 -5.80
N SER A 75 -12.01 -3.76 -5.26
CA SER A 75 -11.72 -4.35 -3.96
C SER A 75 -12.39 -3.59 -2.83
N LEU A 76 -12.35 -2.25 -2.87
CA LEU A 76 -12.94 -1.40 -1.84
C LEU A 76 -14.44 -1.19 -2.06
N ASN A 77 -14.92 -1.48 -3.26
CA ASN A 77 -16.30 -1.21 -3.67
C ASN A 77 -16.66 0.25 -3.46
N GLN A 78 -15.75 1.15 -3.83
CA GLN A 78 -15.89 2.60 -3.66
C GLN A 78 -15.20 3.32 -4.82
N PRO A 79 -15.70 4.50 -5.20
CA PRO A 79 -14.96 5.33 -6.14
C PRO A 79 -13.68 5.84 -5.51
N ILE A 80 -12.64 6.02 -6.32
CA ILE A 80 -11.38 6.63 -5.89
C ILE A 80 -11.23 7.93 -6.65
N THR A 81 -11.17 9.04 -5.92
CA THR A 81 -11.05 10.38 -6.50
C THR A 81 -9.59 10.80 -6.52
N SER A 82 -9.29 11.87 -7.26
CA SER A 82 -7.93 12.41 -7.30
C SER A 82 -7.44 12.82 -5.90
N SER A 83 -8.32 13.29 -5.02
CA SER A 83 -7.93 13.66 -3.65
C SER A 83 -7.53 12.45 -2.79
N ASP A 84 -8.02 11.26 -3.15
CA ASP A 84 -7.68 10.04 -2.43
C ASP A 84 -6.24 9.59 -2.70
N PHE A 85 -5.69 9.92 -3.87
CA PHE A 85 -4.34 9.50 -4.25
C PHE A 85 -3.27 10.05 -3.34
N SER A 86 -3.46 11.25 -2.80
CA SER A 86 -2.49 11.84 -1.87
C SER A 86 -2.29 10.93 -0.65
N LEU A 87 -3.37 10.41 -0.09
CA LEU A 87 -3.28 9.49 1.04
C LEU A 87 -2.67 8.15 0.64
N LEU A 88 -3.14 7.59 -0.48
CA LEU A 88 -2.64 6.30 -0.97
C LEU A 88 -1.12 6.36 -1.24
N TYR A 89 -0.68 7.43 -1.88
CA TYR A 89 0.73 7.65 -2.15
C TYR A 89 1.55 7.77 -0.87
N SER A 90 1.04 8.51 0.12
CA SER A 90 1.74 8.69 1.39
C SER A 90 1.87 7.38 2.15
N LEU A 91 0.82 6.55 2.13
CA LEU A 91 0.86 5.24 2.78
C LEU A 91 1.87 4.31 2.09
N GLN A 92 1.88 4.30 0.76
CA GLN A 92 2.82 3.49 0.01
C GLN A 92 4.27 3.98 0.21
N TYR A 93 4.47 5.30 0.28
CA TYR A 93 5.78 5.90 0.54
C TYR A 93 6.35 5.45 1.89
N ILE A 94 5.51 5.41 2.93
CA ILE A 94 5.95 4.93 4.25
C ILE A 94 6.45 3.49 4.12
N HIS A 95 5.69 2.63 3.46
CA HIS A 95 6.11 1.24 3.27
C HIS A 95 7.43 1.14 2.51
N ASP A 96 7.58 1.89 1.42
CA ASP A 96 8.69 1.73 0.50
C ASP A 96 10.01 2.37 0.98
N TYR A 97 9.92 3.48 1.70
CA TYR A 97 11.10 4.31 1.97
C TYR A 97 11.42 4.52 3.44
N LYS A 98 10.52 4.20 4.37
CA LYS A 98 10.80 4.31 5.80
C LYS A 98 11.20 2.96 6.37
N GLU A 99 12.06 2.98 7.38
CA GLU A 99 12.41 1.75 8.08
C GLU A 99 11.21 1.22 8.84
N GLU A 100 11.09 -0.10 8.93
CA GLU A 100 9.94 -0.74 9.60
C GLU A 100 9.75 -0.24 11.03
N GLY A 101 10.85 -0.04 11.76
CA GLY A 101 10.79 0.49 13.13
C GLY A 101 10.26 1.92 13.23
N GLU A 102 10.18 2.64 12.13
CA GLU A 102 9.66 4.01 12.07
C GLU A 102 8.22 4.08 11.58
N TRP A 103 7.67 2.98 11.10
CA TRP A 103 6.33 2.98 10.49
C TRP A 103 5.25 3.53 11.42
N GLU A 104 5.25 3.11 12.68
CA GLU A 104 4.24 3.59 13.65
C GLU A 104 4.28 5.11 13.78
N LYS A 105 5.48 5.67 13.96
CA LYS A 105 5.68 7.11 14.08
C LYS A 105 5.24 7.85 12.82
N GLU A 106 5.62 7.33 11.66
CA GLU A 106 5.26 7.96 10.38
C GLU A 106 3.77 7.87 10.09
N LEU A 107 3.14 6.77 10.46
CA LEU A 107 1.69 6.62 10.34
C LEU A 107 0.95 7.59 11.27
N ASP A 108 1.46 7.79 12.50
CA ASP A 108 0.87 8.75 13.43
C ASP A 108 0.93 10.17 12.87
N LYS A 109 2.07 10.56 12.29
CA LYS A 109 2.22 11.87 11.65
C LYS A 109 1.22 12.03 10.50
N LEU A 110 1.06 11.01 9.69
CA LEU A 110 0.13 11.03 8.56
C LEU A 110 -1.31 11.16 9.04
N SER A 111 -1.67 10.44 10.11
CA SER A 111 -2.99 10.52 10.71
C SER A 111 -3.33 11.93 11.17
N ILE A 112 -2.36 12.61 11.81
CA ILE A 112 -2.55 13.99 12.27
C ILE A 112 -2.78 14.90 11.06
N LEU A 113 -2.02 14.72 9.99
CA LEU A 113 -2.13 15.54 8.79
C LEU A 113 -3.50 15.41 8.11
N TYR A 114 -4.06 14.20 8.07
CA TYR A 114 -5.30 13.94 7.32
C TYR A 114 -6.57 13.97 8.16
N PHE A 115 -6.49 13.66 9.46
CA PHE A 115 -7.68 13.40 10.26
C PHE A 115 -7.81 14.23 11.54
N ASN A 116 -6.92 15.20 11.71
CA ASN A 116 -7.02 16.16 12.82
C ASN A 116 -7.20 17.58 12.33
#